data_99a5e8c79217d65de824610e1cea2511
#
_entry.id   99a5e8c79217d65de824610e1cea2511
#
_cell.length_a   1.000
_cell.length_b   1.000
_cell.length_c   1.000
_cell.angle_alpha   90.00
_cell.angle_beta   90.00
_cell.angle_gamma   90.00
#
_symmetry.space_group_name_H-M   'P 1'
#
loop_
_entity.id
_entity.type
_entity.pdbx_description
1 polymer ?
#
loop_
_entity_poly.entity_id
_entity_poly.type
_entity_poly.pdbx_seq_one_letter_code
_entity_poly.pdbx_strand_id
1 'polypeptide(L)'
;DTIIVSSVSCIYSIGEKEEYINKMLNLSVGDIIDRDAILEKLVGMQYERSVFDLKRGTFRVKGDTIELIPIGEKKSGIRVELFGDEIDKISLFDPLTGRVNSSVKTISIFPASLFVTSDEKIQEATKRIEKELEGRLKELHEEGKLLEEQRLKERTMYDIEMLKETGFCHGIENYSRHMSLRDAGETPTTLIDFFPDDFLLVIDESHVTLPQVRGMYNGDHMRKQTLVDYGFRLPSAMDNRPLKFYEFNAKLNKVIYVSATPG
;
A
#
# COMPACT_ATOMS: atom_id res chain seq x y z
N ASP A 1 18.17 13.19 -10.71
CA ASP A 1 17.64 12.34 -11.79
C ASP A 1 17.49 10.91 -11.24
N THR A 2 16.29 10.35 -11.38
CA THR A 2 15.97 9.00 -10.87
C THR A 2 15.53 8.13 -12.04
N ILE A 3 16.05 6.90 -12.09
CA ILE A 3 15.61 5.86 -13.03
C ILE A 3 14.94 4.75 -12.23
N ILE A 4 13.71 4.40 -12.61
CA ILE A 4 12.95 3.31 -12.00
C ILE A 4 12.76 2.20 -13.03
N VAL A 5 13.13 0.98 -12.66
CA VAL A 5 12.89 -0.22 -13.46
C VAL A 5 11.81 -1.05 -12.79
N SER A 6 10.74 -1.34 -13.50
CA SER A 6 9.63 -2.13 -12.99
C SER A 6 9.08 -3.11 -14.03
N SER A 7 8.37 -4.13 -13.56
CA SER A 7 7.62 -5.03 -14.42
C SER A 7 6.30 -4.40 -14.87
N VAL A 8 5.58 -5.06 -15.77
CA VAL A 8 4.23 -4.66 -16.22
C VAL A 8 3.21 -4.54 -15.06
N SER A 9 3.52 -5.10 -13.88
CA SER A 9 2.70 -4.95 -12.68
C SER A 9 2.59 -3.51 -12.18
N CYS A 10 3.43 -2.59 -12.66
CA CYS A 10 3.34 -1.16 -12.34
C CYS A 10 2.01 -0.51 -12.72
N ILE A 11 1.21 -1.15 -13.59
CA ILE A 11 -0.14 -0.68 -13.96
C ILE A 11 -1.25 -1.19 -13.03
N TYR A 12 -0.93 -1.99 -12.01
CA TYR A 12 -1.90 -2.41 -10.99
C TYR A 12 -2.19 -1.30 -9.99
N SER A 13 -3.40 -1.36 -9.44
CA SER A 13 -3.84 -0.49 -8.35
C SER A 13 -2.90 -0.59 -7.15
N ILE A 14 -2.51 0.57 -6.64
CA ILE A 14 -1.81 0.75 -5.36
C ILE A 14 -2.54 1.78 -4.50
N GLY A 15 -2.04 2.09 -3.31
CA GLY A 15 -2.61 3.12 -2.44
C GLY A 15 -2.46 4.53 -3.01
N GLU A 16 -3.15 5.49 -2.39
CA GLU A 16 -3.13 6.89 -2.82
C GLU A 16 -1.79 7.56 -2.48
N LYS A 17 -1.23 8.27 -3.46
CA LYS A 17 0.06 8.96 -3.33
C LYS A 17 0.06 9.99 -2.20
N GLU A 18 -1.00 10.79 -2.13
CA GLU A 18 -1.16 11.84 -1.13
C GLU A 18 -1.21 11.26 0.29
N GLU A 19 -1.95 10.18 0.50
CA GLU A 19 -2.04 9.51 1.80
C GLU A 19 -0.69 8.93 2.22
N TYR A 20 0.03 8.33 1.27
CA TYR A 20 1.35 7.78 1.53
C TYR A 20 2.37 8.86 1.94
N ILE A 21 2.34 10.02 1.27
CA ILE A 21 3.21 11.15 1.59
C ILE A 21 2.80 11.81 2.92
N ASN A 22 1.51 12.00 3.16
CA ASN A 22 1.00 12.63 4.38
C ASN A 22 1.29 11.82 5.65
N LYS A 23 1.36 10.51 5.54
CA LYS A 23 1.72 9.62 6.65
C LYS A 23 3.24 9.50 6.86
N MET A 24 4.08 10.08 6.00
CA MET A 24 5.53 10.05 6.16
C MET A 24 5.96 10.76 7.46
N LEU A 25 6.87 10.13 8.20
CA LEU A 25 7.43 10.69 9.42
C LEU A 25 8.81 11.30 9.13
N ASN A 26 8.91 12.61 9.25
CA ASN A 26 10.17 13.35 9.16
C ASN A 26 10.69 13.62 10.56
N LEU A 27 11.96 13.31 10.80
CA LEU A 27 12.63 13.54 12.09
C LEU A 27 13.97 14.25 11.84
N SER A 28 14.29 15.20 12.71
CA SER A 28 15.54 15.94 12.69
C SER A 28 16.20 15.95 14.08
N VAL A 29 17.50 15.93 14.11
CA VAL A 29 18.25 16.13 15.37
C VAL A 29 17.92 17.51 15.94
N GLY A 30 17.53 17.55 17.22
CA GLY A 30 17.06 18.75 17.90
C GLY A 30 15.53 18.95 17.86
N ASP A 31 14.77 18.09 17.16
CA ASP A 31 13.31 18.12 17.25
C ASP A 31 12.84 17.76 18.66
N ILE A 32 11.88 18.52 19.18
CA ILE A 32 11.21 18.24 20.44
C ILE A 32 9.95 17.43 20.13
N ILE A 33 9.98 16.17 20.43
CA ILE A 33 8.87 15.24 20.19
C ILE A 33 8.88 14.12 21.22
N ASP A 34 7.75 13.88 21.86
CA ASP A 34 7.58 12.76 22.77
C ASP A 34 7.85 11.41 22.06
N ARG A 35 8.61 10.56 22.74
CA ARG A 35 8.89 9.19 22.26
C ARG A 35 7.62 8.43 21.88
N ASP A 36 6.58 8.47 22.73
CA ASP A 36 5.35 7.72 22.52
C ASP A 36 4.57 8.26 21.30
N ALA A 37 4.66 9.57 21.01
CA ALA A 37 4.12 10.14 19.77
C ALA A 37 4.83 9.61 18.51
N ILE A 38 6.14 9.36 18.58
CA ILE A 38 6.87 8.69 17.48
C ILE A 38 6.35 7.26 17.31
N LEU A 39 6.17 6.53 18.41
CA LEU A 39 5.69 5.14 18.38
C LEU A 39 4.27 5.03 17.81
N GLU A 40 3.36 5.92 18.20
CA GLU A 40 2.00 6.02 17.65
C GLU A 40 2.02 6.25 16.13
N LYS A 41 2.87 7.18 15.68
CA LYS A 41 3.06 7.42 14.24
C LYS A 41 3.59 6.18 13.52
N LEU A 42 4.56 5.46 14.07
CA LEU A 42 5.09 4.23 13.46
C LEU A 42 4.01 3.15 13.36
N VAL A 43 3.19 2.96 14.40
CA VAL A 43 2.05 2.03 14.36
C VAL A 43 1.02 2.47 13.31
N GLY A 44 0.66 3.77 13.27
CA GLY A 44 -0.24 4.33 12.25
C GLY A 44 0.31 4.24 10.82
N MET A 45 1.63 4.09 10.66
CA MET A 45 2.31 3.81 9.39
C MET A 45 2.44 2.30 9.10
N GLN A 46 1.79 1.44 9.89
CA GLN A 46 1.79 -0.02 9.75
C GLN A 46 3.15 -0.70 10.02
N TYR A 47 4.01 -0.08 10.84
CA TYR A 47 5.17 -0.77 11.40
C TYR A 47 4.76 -1.64 12.57
N GLU A 48 5.24 -2.87 12.61
CA GLU A 48 4.98 -3.80 13.70
C GLU A 48 6.03 -3.66 14.81
N ARG A 49 5.58 -3.69 16.07
CA ARG A 49 6.51 -3.71 17.21
C ARG A 49 7.12 -5.09 17.38
N SER A 50 8.45 -5.18 17.40
CA SER A 50 9.19 -6.40 17.66
C SER A 50 9.93 -6.32 18.99
N VAL A 51 9.98 -7.42 19.74
CA VAL A 51 10.73 -7.52 21.00
C VAL A 51 12.13 -8.08 20.76
N PHE A 52 12.29 -8.96 19.80
CA PHE A 52 13.55 -9.69 19.55
C PHE A 52 14.24 -9.24 18.27
N ASP A 53 13.83 -9.77 17.13
CA ASP A 53 14.51 -9.55 15.86
C ASP A 53 13.88 -8.43 15.07
N LEU A 54 14.69 -7.49 14.60
CA LEU A 54 14.25 -6.47 13.66
C LEU A 54 14.20 -7.07 12.26
N LYS A 55 13.02 -6.92 11.63
CA LYS A 55 12.77 -7.25 10.22
C LYS A 55 12.29 -5.99 9.50
N ARG A 56 12.18 -6.03 8.17
CA ARG A 56 11.60 -4.94 7.41
C ARG A 56 10.17 -4.67 7.85
N GLY A 57 9.83 -3.40 8.02
CA GLY A 57 8.51 -2.99 8.49
C GLY A 57 8.31 -3.21 9.99
N THR A 58 9.39 -3.45 10.76
CA THR A 58 9.30 -3.56 12.22
C THR A 58 10.15 -2.52 12.93
N PHE A 59 9.77 -2.21 14.17
CA PHE A 59 10.53 -1.37 15.08
C PHE A 59 10.64 -2.00 16.45
N ARG A 60 11.65 -1.61 17.22
CA ARG A 60 11.79 -1.94 18.64
C ARG A 60 12.23 -0.74 19.46
N VAL A 61 11.96 -0.79 20.75
CA VAL A 61 12.26 0.27 21.70
C VAL A 61 13.12 -0.29 22.82
N LYS A 62 14.21 0.40 23.16
CA LYS A 62 15.10 0.09 24.27
C LYS A 62 15.42 1.37 25.03
N GLY A 63 14.70 1.62 26.13
CA GLY A 63 14.81 2.90 26.84
C GLY A 63 14.40 4.06 25.95
N ASP A 64 15.29 5.03 25.77
CA ASP A 64 15.08 6.20 24.95
C ASP A 64 15.58 6.03 23.50
N THR A 65 15.81 4.78 23.09
CA THR A 65 16.26 4.45 21.73
C THR A 65 15.19 3.70 20.97
N ILE A 66 14.85 4.22 19.79
CA ILE A 66 13.96 3.58 18.84
C ILE A 66 14.80 3.07 17.67
N GLU A 67 14.67 1.79 17.33
CA GLU A 67 15.32 1.17 16.18
C GLU A 67 14.27 0.59 15.24
N LEU A 68 14.41 0.82 13.94
CA LEU A 68 13.49 0.28 12.92
C LEU A 68 14.22 -0.09 11.64
N ILE A 69 13.61 -0.99 10.86
CA ILE A 69 14.08 -1.30 9.51
C ILE A 69 12.98 -0.89 8.52
N PRO A 70 13.21 0.17 7.72
CA PRO A 70 12.26 0.58 6.70
C PRO A 70 11.98 -0.54 5.70
N ILE A 71 10.76 -0.59 5.16
CA ILE A 71 10.35 -1.69 4.25
C ILE A 71 11.16 -1.72 2.95
N GLY A 72 11.59 -0.56 2.45
CA GLY A 72 12.42 -0.42 1.25
C GLY A 72 13.91 -0.72 1.46
N GLU A 73 14.37 -0.76 2.72
CA GLU A 73 15.79 -0.94 3.04
C GLU A 73 16.17 -2.42 3.15
N LYS A 74 17.33 -2.77 2.56
CA LYS A 74 17.83 -4.14 2.60
C LYS A 74 18.98 -4.34 3.60
N LYS A 75 19.73 -3.28 3.89
CA LYS A 75 21.03 -3.38 4.59
C LYS A 75 21.17 -2.41 5.76
N SER A 76 20.25 -1.47 5.93
CA SER A 76 20.37 -0.40 6.92
C SER A 76 19.11 -0.30 7.78
N GLY A 77 19.30 -0.26 9.09
CA GLY A 77 18.28 0.15 10.05
C GLY A 77 18.47 1.62 10.42
N ILE A 78 17.43 2.25 10.93
CA ILE A 78 17.42 3.60 11.48
C ILE A 78 17.37 3.49 12.99
N ARG A 79 18.25 4.21 13.69
CA ARG A 79 18.25 4.35 15.16
C ARG A 79 18.05 5.81 15.50
N VAL A 80 17.03 6.09 16.29
CA VAL A 80 16.71 7.40 16.86
C VAL A 80 16.97 7.32 18.37
N GLU A 81 17.85 8.17 18.85
CA GLU A 81 18.24 8.27 20.28
C GLU A 81 17.66 9.59 20.80
N LEU A 82 16.87 9.50 21.89
CA LEU A 82 16.26 10.68 22.54
C LEU A 82 16.98 10.98 23.85
N PHE A 83 17.00 12.25 24.22
CA PHE A 83 17.34 12.73 25.56
C PHE A 83 16.14 13.51 26.11
N GLY A 84 15.34 12.87 26.97
CA GLY A 84 14.01 13.36 27.30
C GLY A 84 13.12 13.36 26.05
N ASP A 85 12.54 14.51 25.73
CA ASP A 85 11.69 14.69 24.54
C ASP A 85 12.45 15.28 23.33
N GLU A 86 13.78 15.40 23.41
CA GLU A 86 14.60 15.91 22.31
C GLU A 86 15.29 14.76 21.56
N ILE A 87 15.27 14.80 20.22
CA ILE A 87 16.04 13.88 19.38
C ILE A 87 17.52 14.29 19.43
N ASP A 88 18.31 13.56 20.21
CA ASP A 88 19.75 13.81 20.38
C ASP A 88 20.55 13.34 19.16
N LYS A 89 20.18 12.17 18.60
CA LYS A 89 20.94 11.58 17.51
C LYS A 89 20.10 10.69 16.60
N ILE A 90 20.41 10.73 15.32
CA ILE A 90 19.86 9.81 14.30
C ILE A 90 21.03 9.10 13.61
N SER A 91 20.97 7.77 13.57
CA SER A 91 22.03 6.93 13.00
C SER A 91 21.48 5.87 12.05
N LEU A 92 22.26 5.55 11.02
CA LEU A 92 22.04 4.36 10.18
C LEU A 92 22.95 3.25 10.72
N PHE A 93 22.38 2.07 10.96
CA PHE A 93 23.12 0.93 11.52
C PHE A 93 22.88 -0.36 10.71
N ASP A 94 23.81 -1.28 10.82
CA ASP A 94 23.69 -2.63 10.27
C ASP A 94 22.79 -3.47 11.20
N PRO A 95 21.63 -3.96 10.73
CA PRO A 95 20.71 -4.73 11.58
C PRO A 95 21.27 -6.05 12.12
N LEU A 96 22.24 -6.65 11.44
CA LEU A 96 22.83 -7.93 11.84
C LEU A 96 23.87 -7.75 12.96
N THR A 97 24.71 -6.73 12.82
CA THR A 97 25.82 -6.48 13.75
C THR A 97 25.52 -5.44 14.82
N GLY A 98 24.47 -4.62 14.60
CA GLY A 98 24.14 -3.46 15.44
C GLY A 98 25.11 -2.28 15.28
N ARG A 99 26.11 -2.38 14.39
CA ARG A 99 27.15 -1.37 14.21
C ARG A 99 26.60 -0.15 13.48
N VAL A 100 26.86 1.04 14.01
CA VAL A 100 26.54 2.31 13.36
C VAL A 100 27.43 2.51 12.13
N ASN A 101 26.81 2.74 10.99
CA ASN A 101 27.46 3.00 9.71
C ASN A 101 27.71 4.50 9.50
N SER A 102 26.71 5.33 9.82
CA SER A 102 26.77 6.79 9.70
C SER A 102 25.73 7.45 10.61
N SER A 103 25.95 8.75 10.88
CA SER A 103 24.96 9.62 11.53
C SER A 103 24.41 10.60 10.51
N VAL A 104 23.12 10.91 10.61
CA VAL A 104 22.42 11.86 9.74
C VAL A 104 21.75 12.92 10.59
N LYS A 105 21.54 14.11 10.02
CA LYS A 105 20.85 15.22 10.72
C LYS A 105 19.34 15.10 10.60
N THR A 106 18.87 14.57 9.48
CA THR A 106 17.45 14.42 9.15
C THR A 106 17.19 13.08 8.53
N ILE A 107 16.01 12.51 8.75
CA ILE A 107 15.56 11.27 8.14
C ILE A 107 14.06 11.33 7.83
N SER A 108 13.67 10.77 6.67
CA SER A 108 12.28 10.55 6.31
C SER A 108 11.97 9.06 6.37
N ILE A 109 10.98 8.67 7.15
CA ILE A 109 10.52 7.31 7.31
C ILE A 109 9.19 7.19 6.57
N PHE A 110 9.13 6.28 5.60
CA PHE A 110 7.94 6.04 4.80
C PHE A 110 7.08 4.94 5.40
N PRO A 111 5.75 4.94 5.16
CA PRO A 111 4.86 3.89 5.63
C PRO A 111 5.30 2.49 5.22
N ALA A 112 5.04 1.50 6.07
CA ALA A 112 5.35 0.10 5.80
C ALA A 112 4.33 -0.56 4.85
N SER A 113 3.21 0.09 4.57
CA SER A 113 2.19 -0.35 3.62
C SER A 113 1.86 0.76 2.62
N LEU A 114 1.53 0.38 1.38
CA LEU A 114 1.02 1.32 0.39
C LEU A 114 -0.47 1.69 0.61
N PHE A 115 -1.18 0.91 1.41
CA PHE A 115 -2.60 1.12 1.74
C PHE A 115 -2.74 1.73 3.14
N VAL A 116 -2.04 2.82 3.40
CA VAL A 116 -2.21 3.62 4.61
C VAL A 116 -3.17 4.77 4.34
N THR A 117 -4.02 5.09 5.31
CA THR A 117 -4.97 6.19 5.20
C THR A 117 -5.32 6.77 6.58
N SER A 118 -6.08 7.86 6.62
CA SER A 118 -6.49 8.48 7.88
C SER A 118 -7.62 7.70 8.55
N ASP A 119 -7.78 7.89 9.86
CA ASP A 119 -8.82 7.21 10.65
C ASP A 119 -10.22 7.60 10.18
N GLU A 120 -10.42 8.87 9.77
CA GLU A 120 -11.68 9.36 9.21
C GLU A 120 -12.03 8.62 7.90
N LYS A 121 -11.04 8.41 7.04
CA LYS A 121 -11.24 7.65 5.79
C LYS A 121 -11.51 6.17 6.07
N ILE A 122 -10.86 5.57 7.09
CA ILE A 122 -11.15 4.19 7.50
C ILE A 122 -12.61 4.07 7.96
N GLN A 123 -13.09 5.00 8.77
CA GLN A 123 -14.48 5.01 9.22
C GLN A 123 -15.48 5.14 8.06
N GLU A 124 -15.19 6.00 7.09
CA GLU A 124 -16.05 6.13 5.90
C GLU A 124 -15.96 4.90 4.99
N ALA A 125 -14.76 4.36 4.78
CA ALA A 125 -14.55 3.14 4.01
C ALA A 125 -15.30 1.95 4.62
N THR A 126 -15.22 1.76 5.94
CA THR A 126 -15.92 0.66 6.63
C THR A 126 -17.43 0.78 6.50
N LYS A 127 -18.02 1.97 6.58
CA LYS A 127 -19.46 2.19 6.32
C LYS A 127 -19.84 1.81 4.89
N ARG A 128 -19.01 2.16 3.91
CA ARG A 128 -19.24 1.79 2.50
C ARG A 128 -19.13 0.28 2.29
N ILE A 129 -18.16 -0.39 2.96
CA ILE A 129 -18.01 -1.85 2.92
C ILE A 129 -19.22 -2.53 3.56
N GLU A 130 -19.68 -2.08 4.73
CA GLU A 130 -20.89 -2.60 5.40
C GLU A 130 -22.12 -2.50 4.50
N LYS A 131 -22.33 -1.36 3.89
CA LYS A 131 -23.46 -1.13 2.98
C LYS A 131 -23.42 -2.05 1.74
N GLU A 132 -22.23 -2.23 1.15
CA GLU A 132 -22.06 -3.15 0.01
C GLU A 132 -22.29 -4.60 0.45
N LEU A 133 -21.77 -4.98 1.61
CA LEU A 133 -21.97 -6.31 2.19
C LEU A 133 -23.47 -6.63 2.36
N GLU A 134 -24.22 -5.74 3.00
CA GLU A 134 -25.67 -5.90 3.20
C GLU A 134 -26.41 -6.16 1.88
N GLY A 135 -26.11 -5.36 0.85
CA GLY A 135 -26.69 -5.54 -0.47
C GLY A 135 -26.33 -6.89 -1.08
N ARG A 136 -25.05 -7.26 -1.02
CA ARG A 136 -24.59 -8.52 -1.62
C ARG A 136 -25.09 -9.75 -0.90
N LEU A 137 -25.20 -9.73 0.43
CA LEU A 137 -25.78 -10.84 1.21
C LEU A 137 -27.25 -11.07 0.82
N LYS A 138 -28.01 -9.99 0.64
CA LYS A 138 -29.42 -10.11 0.20
C LYS A 138 -29.52 -10.76 -1.18
N GLU A 139 -28.70 -10.35 -2.15
CA GLU A 139 -28.64 -10.96 -3.49
C GLU A 139 -28.33 -12.47 -3.41
N LEU A 140 -27.28 -12.85 -2.66
CA LEU A 140 -26.87 -14.24 -2.50
C LEU A 140 -27.98 -15.09 -1.82
N HIS A 141 -28.67 -14.50 -0.85
CA HIS A 141 -29.80 -15.15 -0.19
C HIS A 141 -30.96 -15.41 -1.17
N GLU A 142 -31.34 -14.40 -1.96
CA GLU A 142 -32.38 -14.51 -2.98
C GLU A 142 -32.03 -15.53 -4.09
N GLU A 143 -30.72 -15.68 -4.40
CA GLU A 143 -30.20 -16.69 -5.32
C GLU A 143 -30.11 -18.10 -4.70
N GLY A 144 -30.37 -18.27 -3.39
CA GLY A 144 -30.25 -19.54 -2.68
C GLY A 144 -28.80 -19.98 -2.41
N LYS A 145 -27.81 -19.06 -2.53
CA LYS A 145 -26.37 -19.29 -2.33
C LYS A 145 -25.98 -19.10 -0.87
N LEU A 146 -26.56 -19.91 0.02
CA LEU A 146 -26.41 -19.75 1.48
C LEU A 146 -24.99 -19.96 1.98
N LEU A 147 -24.20 -20.83 1.33
CA LEU A 147 -22.81 -21.08 1.70
C LEU A 147 -21.91 -19.88 1.33
N GLU A 148 -22.12 -19.31 0.15
CA GLU A 148 -21.44 -18.10 -0.33
C GLU A 148 -21.80 -16.89 0.54
N GLU A 149 -23.08 -16.76 0.90
CA GLU A 149 -23.58 -15.73 1.83
C GLU A 149 -22.86 -15.81 3.18
N GLN A 150 -22.85 -16.98 3.82
CA GLN A 150 -22.20 -17.18 5.11
C GLN A 150 -20.70 -16.87 5.04
N ARG A 151 -20.00 -17.41 4.06
CA ARG A 151 -18.56 -17.20 3.85
C ARG A 151 -18.21 -15.73 3.68
N LEU A 152 -18.96 -15.02 2.82
CA LEU A 152 -18.75 -13.62 2.56
C LEU A 152 -18.97 -12.78 3.82
N LYS A 153 -20.06 -13.07 4.54
CA LYS A 153 -20.41 -12.39 5.79
C LYS A 153 -19.31 -12.52 6.84
N GLU A 154 -18.92 -13.75 7.16
CA GLU A 154 -17.93 -14.04 8.21
C GLU A 154 -16.59 -13.36 7.88
N ARG A 155 -16.13 -13.51 6.64
CA ARG A 155 -14.87 -12.92 6.20
C ARG A 155 -14.90 -11.40 6.24
N THR A 156 -15.93 -10.79 5.65
CA THR A 156 -15.98 -9.33 5.52
C THR A 156 -16.21 -8.65 6.88
N MET A 157 -17.03 -9.24 7.76
CA MET A 157 -17.23 -8.74 9.13
C MET A 157 -15.92 -8.74 9.92
N TYR A 158 -15.15 -9.83 9.84
CA TYR A 158 -13.84 -9.91 10.46
C TYR A 158 -12.86 -8.86 9.91
N ASP A 159 -12.83 -8.68 8.58
CA ASP A 159 -11.96 -7.68 7.95
C ASP A 159 -12.37 -6.24 8.36
N ILE A 160 -13.67 -5.95 8.52
CA ILE A 160 -14.17 -4.65 9.01
C ILE A 160 -13.72 -4.40 10.47
N GLU A 161 -13.82 -5.40 11.33
CA GLU A 161 -13.36 -5.31 12.72
C GLU A 161 -11.87 -5.00 12.78
N MET A 162 -11.05 -5.73 12.02
CA MET A 162 -9.62 -5.48 11.92
C MET A 162 -9.29 -4.07 11.40
N LEU A 163 -10.03 -3.58 10.39
CA LEU A 163 -9.86 -2.21 9.87
C LEU A 163 -10.18 -1.15 10.93
N LYS A 164 -11.24 -1.35 11.73
CA LYS A 164 -11.63 -0.42 12.80
C LYS A 164 -10.63 -0.39 13.95
N GLU A 165 -10.07 -1.56 14.32
CA GLU A 165 -9.17 -1.69 15.47
C GLU A 165 -7.71 -1.32 15.14
N THR A 166 -7.23 -1.70 13.95
CA THR A 166 -5.80 -1.60 13.61
C THR A 166 -5.51 -0.76 12.38
N GLY A 167 -6.54 -0.31 11.66
CA GLY A 167 -6.38 0.35 10.37
C GLY A 167 -5.92 -0.58 9.23
N PHE A 168 -5.87 -1.90 9.48
CA PHE A 168 -5.36 -2.88 8.51
C PHE A 168 -6.15 -4.20 8.58
N CYS A 169 -6.25 -4.89 7.45
CA CYS A 169 -6.69 -6.28 7.38
C CYS A 169 -5.92 -7.04 6.29
N HIS A 170 -5.85 -8.37 6.40
CA HIS A 170 -5.24 -9.19 5.36
C HIS A 170 -6.07 -9.15 4.06
N GLY A 171 -5.42 -8.71 2.97
CA GLY A 171 -6.09 -8.51 1.68
C GLY A 171 -6.80 -7.16 1.57
N ILE A 172 -6.34 -6.15 2.30
CA ILE A 172 -6.85 -4.77 2.29
C ILE A 172 -6.99 -4.21 0.86
N GLU A 173 -6.16 -4.67 -0.06
CA GLU A 173 -6.23 -4.29 -1.47
C GLU A 173 -7.59 -4.63 -2.12
N ASN A 174 -8.31 -5.63 -1.60
CA ASN A 174 -9.65 -5.97 -2.09
C ASN A 174 -10.70 -4.93 -1.74
N TYR A 175 -10.41 -4.07 -0.78
CA TYR A 175 -11.23 -2.94 -0.36
C TYR A 175 -10.69 -1.60 -0.89
N SER A 176 -9.70 -1.60 -1.81
CA SER A 176 -9.01 -0.40 -2.30
C SER A 176 -9.96 0.68 -2.82
N ARG A 177 -11.07 0.32 -3.49
CA ARG A 177 -12.09 1.26 -3.92
C ARG A 177 -12.68 2.05 -2.76
N HIS A 178 -13.04 1.37 -1.68
CA HIS A 178 -13.61 2.00 -0.48
C HIS A 178 -12.56 2.76 0.30
N MET A 179 -11.34 2.22 0.43
CA MET A 179 -10.23 2.89 1.12
C MET A 179 -9.81 4.19 0.43
N SER A 180 -9.90 4.27 -0.91
CA SER A 180 -9.64 5.47 -1.69
C SER A 180 -10.89 6.34 -1.90
N LEU A 181 -12.04 5.95 -1.34
CA LEU A 181 -13.35 6.61 -1.52
C LEU A 181 -13.78 6.79 -2.98
N ARG A 182 -13.24 5.98 -3.90
CA ARG A 182 -13.54 6.01 -5.34
C ARG A 182 -14.94 5.49 -5.65
N ASP A 183 -15.46 5.90 -6.79
CA ASP A 183 -16.67 5.34 -7.37
C ASP A 183 -16.40 4.01 -8.11
N ALA A 184 -17.46 3.24 -8.35
CA ALA A 184 -17.34 1.98 -9.06
C ALA A 184 -16.82 2.18 -10.50
N GLY A 185 -15.81 1.42 -10.89
CA GLY A 185 -15.21 1.48 -12.22
C GLY A 185 -14.24 2.65 -12.44
N GLU A 186 -14.07 3.53 -11.49
CA GLU A 186 -13.10 4.64 -11.54
C GLU A 186 -11.67 4.12 -11.74
N THR A 187 -10.86 4.89 -12.47
CA THR A 187 -9.46 4.53 -12.76
C THR A 187 -8.64 4.48 -11.49
N PRO A 188 -7.96 3.37 -11.20
CA PRO A 188 -7.18 3.26 -9.97
C PRO A 188 -5.87 4.05 -10.06
N THR A 189 -5.36 4.48 -8.89
CA THR A 189 -4.00 4.99 -8.73
C THR A 189 -3.00 3.86 -8.92
N THR A 190 -1.94 4.10 -9.66
CA THR A 190 -0.90 3.14 -10.00
C THR A 190 0.50 3.73 -9.77
N LEU A 191 1.55 2.94 -9.93
CA LEU A 191 2.92 3.46 -9.82
C LEU A 191 3.19 4.63 -10.78
N ILE A 192 2.51 4.66 -11.95
CA ILE A 192 2.67 5.73 -12.93
C ILE A 192 2.25 7.10 -12.35
N ASP A 193 1.26 7.13 -11.47
CA ASP A 193 0.77 8.37 -10.85
C ASP A 193 1.74 8.98 -9.83
N PHE A 194 2.78 8.26 -9.44
CA PHE A 194 3.83 8.76 -8.54
C PHE A 194 4.92 9.56 -9.26
N PHE A 195 4.97 9.48 -10.59
CA PHE A 195 5.92 10.24 -11.39
C PHE A 195 5.43 11.68 -11.61
N PRO A 196 6.34 12.63 -11.91
CA PRO A 196 5.96 13.95 -12.41
C PRO A 196 5.36 13.82 -13.83
N ASP A 197 4.54 14.80 -14.23
CA ASP A 197 3.82 14.77 -15.52
C ASP A 197 4.73 14.68 -16.75
N ASP A 198 5.99 15.13 -16.66
CA ASP A 198 6.95 15.18 -17.76
C ASP A 198 7.90 13.97 -17.83
N PHE A 199 7.60 12.88 -17.12
CA PHE A 199 8.44 11.67 -17.13
C PHE A 199 8.53 11.03 -18.51
N LEU A 200 9.66 10.37 -18.76
CA LEU A 200 9.88 9.55 -19.94
C LEU A 200 9.66 8.08 -19.61
N LEU A 201 8.73 7.44 -20.30
CA LEU A 201 8.53 6.00 -20.22
C LEU A 201 9.31 5.30 -21.34
N VAL A 202 10.09 4.30 -20.98
CA VAL A 202 10.71 3.37 -21.93
C VAL A 202 10.08 2.00 -21.76
N ILE A 203 9.50 1.48 -22.83
CA ILE A 203 8.87 0.15 -22.85
C ILE A 203 9.79 -0.79 -23.61
N ASP A 204 10.46 -1.65 -22.84
CA ASP A 204 11.32 -2.68 -23.40
C ASP A 204 10.51 -3.85 -23.91
N GLU A 205 11.02 -4.55 -24.93
CA GLU A 205 10.35 -5.66 -25.63
C GLU A 205 8.88 -5.32 -25.94
N SER A 206 8.67 -4.13 -26.51
CA SER A 206 7.33 -3.54 -26.68
C SER A 206 6.36 -4.42 -27.48
N HIS A 207 6.88 -5.26 -28.40
CA HIS A 207 6.11 -6.24 -29.17
C HIS A 207 5.47 -7.34 -28.30
N VAL A 208 6.02 -7.62 -27.10
CA VAL A 208 5.47 -8.55 -26.10
C VAL A 208 4.75 -7.79 -24.99
N THR A 209 5.35 -6.70 -24.51
CA THR A 209 4.86 -5.93 -23.36
C THR A 209 3.50 -5.29 -23.64
N LEU A 210 3.27 -4.68 -24.81
CA LEU A 210 2.00 -4.03 -25.11
C LEU A 210 0.82 -5.03 -25.22
N PRO A 211 0.92 -6.17 -25.92
CA PRO A 211 -0.10 -7.21 -25.86
C PRO A 211 -0.39 -7.70 -24.44
N GLN A 212 0.63 -7.85 -23.61
CA GLN A 212 0.45 -8.22 -22.19
C GLN A 212 -0.35 -7.16 -21.44
N VAL A 213 -0.01 -5.89 -21.54
CA VAL A 213 -0.75 -4.78 -20.93
C VAL A 213 -2.22 -4.79 -21.38
N ARG A 214 -2.50 -5.03 -22.65
CA ARG A 214 -3.87 -5.14 -23.20
C ARG A 214 -4.66 -6.29 -22.58
N GLY A 215 -4.01 -7.44 -22.35
CA GLY A 215 -4.67 -8.65 -21.84
C GLY A 215 -4.85 -8.67 -20.32
N MET A 216 -4.05 -7.92 -19.56
CA MET A 216 -4.00 -8.00 -18.10
C MET A 216 -5.35 -7.71 -17.43
N TYR A 217 -6.07 -6.67 -17.88
CA TYR A 217 -7.37 -6.32 -17.31
C TYR A 217 -8.37 -7.47 -17.41
N ASN A 218 -8.51 -8.06 -18.59
CA ASN A 218 -9.48 -9.13 -18.81
C ASN A 218 -9.15 -10.39 -18.01
N GLY A 219 -7.86 -10.77 -17.95
CA GLY A 219 -7.41 -11.92 -17.16
C GLY A 219 -7.65 -11.74 -15.66
N ASP A 220 -7.35 -10.56 -15.12
CA ASP A 220 -7.61 -10.23 -13.73
C ASP A 220 -9.12 -10.18 -13.42
N HIS A 221 -9.90 -9.58 -14.32
CA HIS A 221 -11.35 -9.48 -14.19
C HIS A 221 -12.01 -10.85 -14.09
N MET A 222 -11.71 -11.77 -15.02
CA MET A 222 -12.27 -13.13 -15.01
C MET A 222 -11.94 -13.90 -13.74
N ARG A 223 -10.69 -13.81 -13.27
CA ARG A 223 -10.25 -14.43 -12.02
C ARG A 223 -11.02 -13.90 -10.82
N LYS A 224 -11.17 -12.58 -10.70
CA LYS A 224 -11.86 -11.94 -9.57
C LYS A 224 -13.37 -12.16 -9.62
N GLN A 225 -13.97 -12.19 -10.81
CA GLN A 225 -15.38 -12.51 -10.97
C GLN A 225 -15.70 -13.86 -10.31
N THR A 226 -14.88 -14.89 -10.55
CA THR A 226 -15.03 -16.19 -9.90
C THR A 226 -14.99 -16.06 -8.36
N LEU A 227 -14.09 -15.25 -7.80
CA LEU A 227 -14.02 -15.05 -6.35
C LEU A 227 -15.26 -14.34 -5.79
N VAL A 228 -15.82 -13.41 -6.54
CA VAL A 228 -17.05 -12.70 -6.18
C VAL A 228 -18.27 -13.64 -6.26
N ASP A 229 -18.38 -14.42 -7.34
CA ASP A 229 -19.49 -15.33 -7.58
C ASP A 229 -19.60 -16.43 -6.50
N TYR A 230 -18.45 -16.86 -5.98
CA TYR A 230 -18.36 -17.88 -4.92
C TYR A 230 -18.25 -17.29 -3.50
N GLY A 231 -18.55 -16.01 -3.30
CA GLY A 231 -18.60 -15.38 -1.96
C GLY A 231 -17.24 -15.25 -1.26
N PHE A 232 -16.12 -15.25 -1.98
CA PHE A 232 -14.79 -15.02 -1.41
C PHE A 232 -14.41 -13.54 -1.32
N ARG A 233 -15.07 -12.67 -2.12
CA ARG A 233 -14.83 -11.24 -2.20
C ARG A 233 -16.12 -10.47 -2.46
N LEU A 234 -16.14 -9.21 -2.00
CA LEU A 234 -17.17 -8.26 -2.41
C LEU A 234 -17.00 -7.86 -3.89
N PRO A 235 -18.08 -7.42 -4.57
CA PRO A 235 -17.99 -6.90 -5.94
C PRO A 235 -16.95 -5.79 -6.11
N SER A 236 -16.77 -4.92 -5.10
CA SER A 236 -15.78 -3.84 -5.11
C SER A 236 -14.33 -4.31 -5.28
N ALA A 237 -14.01 -5.57 -4.98
CA ALA A 237 -12.69 -6.14 -5.21
C ALA A 237 -12.30 -6.16 -6.70
N MET A 238 -13.27 -6.06 -7.61
CA MET A 238 -13.07 -5.92 -9.05
C MET A 238 -12.35 -4.61 -9.42
N ASP A 239 -12.46 -3.57 -8.58
CA ASP A 239 -11.85 -2.26 -8.79
C ASP A 239 -10.38 -2.17 -8.29
N ASN A 240 -9.89 -3.19 -7.59
CA ASN A 240 -8.45 -3.40 -7.39
C ASN A 240 -7.90 -4.11 -8.63
N ARG A 241 -7.59 -3.40 -9.66
CA ARG A 241 -7.34 -3.91 -11.00
C ARG A 241 -6.17 -3.23 -11.69
N PRO A 242 -5.59 -3.85 -12.73
CA PRO A 242 -4.70 -3.12 -13.62
C PRO A 242 -5.48 -2.09 -14.42
N LEU A 243 -4.76 -1.10 -14.92
CA LEU A 243 -5.32 -0.16 -15.89
C LEU A 243 -5.85 -0.90 -17.13
N LYS A 244 -6.97 -0.43 -17.64
CA LYS A 244 -7.37 -0.77 -19.00
C LYS A 244 -6.39 -0.13 -19.99
N PHE A 245 -6.24 -0.69 -21.17
CA PHE A 245 -5.24 -0.20 -22.12
C PHE A 245 -5.42 1.28 -22.49
N TYR A 246 -6.66 1.76 -22.62
CA TYR A 246 -6.91 3.17 -22.89
C TYR A 246 -6.58 4.08 -21.68
N GLU A 247 -6.79 3.60 -20.44
CA GLU A 247 -6.41 4.31 -19.20
C GLU A 247 -4.89 4.42 -19.10
N PHE A 248 -4.18 3.31 -19.41
CA PHE A 248 -2.72 3.29 -19.50
C PHE A 248 -2.22 4.34 -20.48
N ASN A 249 -2.72 4.34 -21.72
CA ASN A 249 -2.32 5.31 -22.74
C ASN A 249 -2.60 6.76 -22.34
N ALA A 250 -3.70 7.02 -21.63
CA ALA A 250 -4.06 8.37 -21.18
C ALA A 250 -3.10 8.96 -20.15
N LYS A 251 -2.35 8.09 -19.41
CA LYS A 251 -1.34 8.51 -18.44
C LYS A 251 0.04 8.76 -19.05
N LEU A 252 0.24 8.44 -20.33
CA LEU A 252 1.54 8.55 -20.99
C LEU A 252 1.71 9.90 -21.67
N ASN A 253 2.88 10.53 -21.46
CA ASN A 253 3.25 11.76 -22.16
C ASN A 253 4.32 11.46 -23.22
N LYS A 254 5.52 11.08 -22.80
CA LYS A 254 6.65 10.75 -23.68
C LYS A 254 7.00 9.27 -23.55
N VAL A 255 7.00 8.55 -24.67
CA VAL A 255 7.23 7.10 -24.67
C VAL A 255 8.24 6.73 -25.73
N ILE A 256 9.18 5.86 -25.36
CA ILE A 256 10.09 5.17 -26.28
C ILE A 256 9.72 3.69 -26.28
N TYR A 257 9.41 3.16 -27.44
CA TYR A 257 9.20 1.72 -27.62
C TYR A 257 10.48 1.09 -28.14
N VAL A 258 10.97 0.10 -27.40
CA VAL A 258 12.18 -0.66 -27.77
C VAL A 258 11.76 -2.07 -28.15
N SER A 259 12.25 -2.57 -29.29
CA SER A 259 12.00 -3.93 -29.76
C SER A 259 13.12 -4.38 -30.69
N ALA A 260 13.57 -5.60 -30.55
CA ALA A 260 14.49 -6.22 -31.50
C ALA A 260 13.79 -6.61 -32.83
N THR A 261 12.46 -6.77 -32.79
CA THR A 261 11.61 -7.12 -33.93
C THR A 261 10.42 -6.19 -33.99
N PRO A 262 10.59 -4.90 -34.39
CA PRO A 262 9.47 -3.99 -34.55
C PRO A 262 8.55 -4.51 -35.67
N GLY A 263 7.24 -4.59 -35.36
CA GLY A 263 6.21 -5.00 -36.33
C GLY A 263 5.73 -3.82 -37.17
#